data_c6701b891c3c91685e0ee376c7019391
#
_entry.id   c6701b891c3c91685e0ee376c7019391
#
_cell.length_a   1.000
_cell.length_b   1.000
_cell.length_c   1.000
_cell.angle_alpha   90.00
_cell.angle_beta   90.00
_cell.angle_gamma   90.00
#
_symmetry.space_group_name_H-M   'P 1'
#
loop_
_entity.id
_entity.type
_entity.pdbx_description
1 polymer ?
#
loop_
_entity_poly.entity_id
_entity_poly.type
_entity_poly.pdbx_seq_one_letter_code
_entity_poly.pdbx_strand_id
1 'polypeptide(L)' 'MSENHKQQDRNRILAYLMEHPVCSVEEITEKSGAEPLRVYTLLFELNQEKKIRVLERTGWGAPAMVELCQ' A
#
# COMPACT_ATOMS: atom_id res chain seq x y z
N MET A 1 -4.49 -0.42 20.98
CA MET A 1 -5.32 -0.76 19.92
C MET A 1 -4.65 -0.76 18.59
N SER A 2 -3.72 -1.69 18.45
CA SER A 2 -2.95 -1.82 17.22
C SER A 2 -3.83 -2.13 16.01
N GLU A 3 -4.91 -2.87 16.21
CA GLU A 3 -5.79 -3.23 15.10
C GLU A 3 -6.50 -2.02 14.52
N ASN A 4 -6.89 -1.07 15.37
CA ASN A 4 -7.54 0.14 14.90
C ASN A 4 -6.58 0.98 14.05
N HIS A 5 -5.32 1.05 14.47
CA HIS A 5 -4.31 1.79 13.70
C HIS A 5 -4.06 1.13 12.36
N LYS A 6 -4.00 -0.21 12.36
CA LYS A 6 -3.79 -0.95 11.11
C LYS A 6 -4.95 -0.74 10.16
N GLN A 7 -6.18 -0.79 10.67
CA GLN A 7 -7.36 -0.60 9.85
C GLN A 7 -7.42 0.82 9.27
N GLN A 8 -7.07 1.81 10.08
CA GLN A 8 -7.03 3.19 9.61
C GLN A 8 -6.00 3.38 8.50
N ASP A 9 -4.82 2.82 8.69
CA ASP A 9 -3.77 2.93 7.69
C ASP A 9 -4.17 2.22 6.40
N ARG A 10 -4.79 1.04 6.53
CA ARG A 10 -5.29 0.31 5.37
C ARG A 10 -6.32 1.14 4.61
N ASN A 11 -7.24 1.78 5.33
CA ASN A 11 -8.26 2.61 4.70
C ASN A 11 -7.65 3.82 4.01
N ARG A 12 -6.64 4.44 4.62
CA ARG A 12 -5.95 5.57 4.02
C ARG A 12 -5.23 5.18 2.74
N ILE A 13 -4.57 4.03 2.76
CA ILE A 13 -3.87 3.53 1.57
C ILE A 13 -4.87 3.26 0.44
N LEU A 14 -5.98 2.60 0.76
CA LEU A 14 -7.00 2.31 -0.25
C LEU A 14 -7.63 3.59 -0.79
N ALA A 15 -7.91 4.56 0.09
CA ALA A 15 -8.47 5.83 -0.34
C ALA A 15 -7.53 6.56 -1.29
N TYR A 16 -6.24 6.55 -0.97
CA TYR A 16 -5.26 7.18 -1.83
C TYR A 16 -5.18 6.50 -3.18
N LEU A 17 -5.21 5.16 -3.19
CA LEU A 17 -5.18 4.39 -4.43
C LEU A 17 -6.43 4.60 -5.28
N MET A 18 -7.56 4.86 -4.65
CA MET A 18 -8.78 5.15 -5.41
C MET A 18 -8.66 6.46 -6.18
N GLU A 19 -7.92 7.42 -5.64
CA GLU A 19 -7.68 8.69 -6.31
C GLU A 19 -6.49 8.61 -7.27
N HIS A 20 -5.53 7.76 -6.95
CA HIS A 20 -4.30 7.60 -7.73
C HIS A 20 -4.06 6.10 -7.94
N PRO A 21 -4.76 5.49 -8.90
CA PRO A 21 -4.74 4.02 -9.07
C PRO A 21 -3.36 3.43 -9.33
N VAL A 22 -2.44 4.23 -9.87
CA VAL A 22 -1.06 3.79 -10.07
C VAL A 22 -0.16 4.77 -9.33
N CYS A 23 0.59 4.30 -8.35
CA CYS A 23 1.47 5.17 -7.58
C CYS A 23 2.62 4.38 -6.98
N SER A 24 3.65 5.12 -6.53
CA SER A 24 4.80 4.50 -5.90
C SER A 24 4.52 4.20 -4.43
N VAL A 25 5.25 3.22 -3.89
CA VAL A 25 5.15 2.90 -2.47
C VAL A 25 5.65 4.07 -1.62
N GLU A 26 6.68 4.79 -2.09
CA GLU A 26 7.16 5.97 -1.38
C GLU A 26 6.05 7.01 -1.25
N GLU A 27 5.32 7.23 -2.32
CA GLU A 27 4.21 8.19 -2.31
C GLU A 27 3.13 7.75 -1.34
N ILE A 28 2.78 6.48 -1.36
CA ILE A 28 1.77 5.94 -0.44
C ILE A 28 2.22 6.12 1.00
N THR A 29 3.48 5.82 1.29
CA THR A 29 4.02 5.95 2.63
C THR A 29 3.94 7.39 3.11
N GLU A 30 4.35 8.33 2.25
CA GLU A 30 4.34 9.74 2.58
C GLU A 30 2.92 10.27 2.80
N LYS A 31 2.01 9.93 1.90
CA LYS A 31 0.65 10.47 1.95
C LYS A 31 -0.20 9.82 3.03
N SER A 32 0.03 8.55 3.33
CA SER A 32 -0.73 7.88 4.38
C SER A 32 -0.25 8.23 5.78
N GLY A 33 1.02 8.64 5.89
CA GLY A 33 1.62 8.91 7.19
C GLY A 33 1.93 7.67 8.00
N ALA A 34 1.80 6.49 7.41
CA ALA A 34 2.05 5.24 8.11
C ALA A 34 3.54 4.90 8.11
N GLU A 35 3.95 4.05 9.05
CA GLU A 35 5.33 3.59 9.08
C GLU A 35 5.61 2.72 7.86
N PRO A 36 6.83 2.83 7.28
CA PRO A 36 7.16 2.05 6.07
C PRO A 36 6.91 0.55 6.21
N LEU A 37 7.27 -0.03 7.35
CA LEU A 37 7.06 -1.47 7.56
C LEU A 37 5.58 -1.82 7.54
N ARG A 38 4.74 -0.98 8.10
CA ARG A 38 3.30 -1.21 8.08
C ARG A 38 2.75 -1.07 6.68
N VAL A 39 3.26 -0.10 5.92
CA VAL A 39 2.85 0.06 4.53
C VAL A 39 3.16 -1.20 3.73
N TYR A 40 4.38 -1.73 3.86
CA TYR A 40 4.74 -2.96 3.16
C TYR A 40 3.85 -4.13 3.57
N THR A 41 3.59 -4.27 4.87
CA THR A 41 2.72 -5.33 5.37
C THR A 41 1.32 -5.23 4.79
N LEU A 42 0.77 -4.01 4.79
CA LEU A 42 -0.59 -3.79 4.27
C LEU A 42 -0.66 -4.01 2.77
N LEU A 43 0.35 -3.54 2.04
CA LEU A 43 0.40 -3.76 0.60
C LEU A 43 0.51 -5.23 0.26
N PHE A 44 1.29 -5.99 1.05
CA PHE A 44 1.39 -7.43 0.87
C PHE A 44 0.02 -8.10 1.06
N GLU A 45 -0.69 -7.70 2.12
CA GLU A 45 -2.03 -8.24 2.37
C GLU A 45 -3.00 -7.88 1.26
N LEU A 46 -2.97 -6.63 0.81
CA LEU A 46 -3.85 -6.20 -0.28
C LEU A 46 -3.55 -6.94 -1.57
N ASN A 47 -2.28 -7.21 -1.82
CA ASN A 47 -1.88 -7.97 -2.99
C ASN A 47 -2.37 -9.41 -2.89
N GLN A 48 -2.30 -10.01 -1.71
CA GLN A 48 -2.82 -11.35 -1.49
C GLN A 48 -4.33 -11.42 -1.68
N GLU A 49 -5.02 -10.35 -1.31
CA GLU A 49 -6.47 -10.25 -1.49
C GLU A 49 -6.85 -9.88 -2.92
N LYS A 50 -5.85 -9.67 -3.77
CA LYS A 50 -6.03 -9.29 -5.18
C LYS A 50 -6.69 -7.93 -5.36
N LYS A 51 -6.51 -7.06 -4.37
CA LYS A 51 -7.02 -5.69 -4.43
C LYS A 51 -6.03 -4.74 -5.08
N ILE A 52 -4.75 -5.10 -5.05
CA ILE A 52 -3.72 -4.33 -5.75
C ILE A 52 -2.79 -5.29 -6.49
N ARG A 53 -2.05 -4.73 -7.43
CA ARG A 53 -1.06 -5.45 -8.20
C ARG A 53 0.27 -4.72 -8.11
N VAL A 54 1.36 -5.47 -7.95
CA VAL A 54 2.69 -4.89 -7.90
C VAL A 54 3.22 -4.78 -9.33
N LEU A 55 3.49 -3.56 -9.77
CA LEU A 55 3.97 -3.29 -11.13
C LEU A 55 5.48 -3.33 -11.22
N GLU A 56 6.16 -2.84 -10.19
CA GLU A 56 7.62 -2.82 -10.14
C GLU A 56 8.08 -3.19 -8.75
N ARG A 57 9.25 -3.81 -8.68
CA ARG A 57 9.88 -4.18 -7.41
C ARG A 57 11.26 -3.59 -7.34
N THR A 58 11.73 -3.35 -6.11
CA THR A 58 13.10 -2.90 -5.88
C THR A 58 14.05 -4.07 -6.11
N GLY A 59 15.36 -3.77 -6.07
CA GLY A 59 16.37 -4.82 -6.18
C GLY A 59 16.29 -5.86 -5.06
N TRP A 60 15.64 -5.52 -3.95
CA TRP A 60 15.45 -6.43 -2.82
C TRP A 60 14.14 -7.20 -2.90
N GLY A 61 13.35 -6.99 -3.95
CA GLY A 61 12.07 -7.67 -4.12
C GLY A 61 10.89 -7.00 -3.45
N ALA A 62 11.10 -5.85 -2.83
CA ALA A 62 10.01 -5.11 -2.21
C ALA A 62 9.19 -4.37 -3.27
N PRO A 63 7.88 -4.17 -3.05
CA PRO A 63 7.08 -3.40 -4.01
C PRO A 63 7.61 -1.97 -4.15
N ALA A 64 7.71 -1.49 -5.37
CA ALA A 64 8.11 -0.11 -5.64
C ALA A 64 6.97 0.67 -6.30
N MET A 65 6.23 0.05 -7.20
CA MET A 65 5.06 0.65 -7.84
C MET A 65 3.90 -0.32 -7.74
N VAL A 66 2.72 0.20 -7.43
CA VAL A 66 1.52 -0.64 -7.29
C VAL A 66 0.37 -0.02 -8.05
N GLU A 67 -0.60 -0.86 -8.36
CA GLU A 67 -1.80 -0.46 -9.09
C GLU A 67 -3.02 -1.03 -8.37
N LEU A 68 -4.06 -0.21 -8.26
CA LEU A 68 -5.33 -0.66 -7.68
C LEU A 68 -6.03 -1.58 -8.69
N CYS A 69 -6.42 -2.76 -8.24
CA CYS A 69 -7.21 -3.68 -9.04
C CYS A 69 -8.69 -3.39 -8.82
N GLN A 70 -9.41 -3.34 -9.90
CA GLN A 70 -10.86 -3.11 -9.83
C GLN A 70 -11.62 -4.26 -10.43
#